data_e0f5a91595bde50ad6f12bea153e9003
#
_entry.id   e0f5a91595bde50ad6f12bea153e9003
#
_cell.length_a   1.000
_cell.length_b   1.000
_cell.length_c   1.000
_cell.angle_alpha   90.00
_cell.angle_beta   90.00
_cell.angle_gamma   90.00
#
_symmetry.space_group_name_H-M   'P 1'
#
loop_
_entity.id
_entity.type
_entity.pdbx_description
1 polymer ?
#
loop_
_entity_poly.entity_id
_entity_poly.type
_entity_poly.pdbx_seq_one_letter_code
_entity_poly.pdbx_strand_id
1 'polypeptide(L)' 'MFSFFQKAQRTIDQLETLITLAEQVVLALEQTAKAKGPDKKRLALQMLVELAHVHGLDPPQLLLDTVIEAAVRLTK' A
#
# COMPACT_ATOMS: atom_id res chain seq x y z
N MET A 1 25.29 12.48 10.15
CA MET A 1 25.10 11.02 10.39
C MET A 1 23.75 10.71 10.99
N PHE A 2 23.35 11.41 12.06
CA PHE A 2 22.04 11.18 12.66
C PHE A 2 20.88 11.45 11.70
N SER A 3 20.97 12.51 10.87
CA SER A 3 19.90 12.82 9.94
C SER A 3 19.68 11.73 8.88
N PHE A 4 20.76 11.05 8.49
CA PHE A 4 20.67 9.93 7.57
C PHE A 4 19.89 8.77 8.19
N PHE A 5 20.20 8.41 9.42
CA PHE A 5 19.47 7.34 10.13
C PHE A 5 18.02 7.69 10.35
N GLN A 6 17.72 8.95 10.67
CA GLN A 6 16.34 9.38 10.87
C GLN A 6 15.55 9.29 9.58
N LYS A 7 16.14 9.69 8.45
CA LYS A 7 15.47 9.58 7.16
C LYS A 7 15.22 8.14 6.77
N ALA A 8 16.23 7.27 6.99
CA ALA A 8 16.09 5.85 6.70
C ALA A 8 14.98 5.23 7.56
N GLN A 9 14.92 5.59 8.84
CA GLN A 9 13.90 5.08 9.75
C GLN A 9 12.51 5.53 9.31
N ARG A 10 12.35 6.78 8.93
CA ARG A 10 11.05 7.28 8.43
C ARG A 10 10.62 6.55 7.18
N THR A 11 11.55 6.29 6.27
CA THR A 11 11.24 5.56 5.05
C THR A 11 10.77 4.15 5.36
N ILE A 12 11.43 3.48 6.28
CA ILE A 12 11.05 2.14 6.71
C ILE A 12 9.67 2.17 7.37
N ASP A 13 9.41 3.13 8.25
CA ASP A 13 8.13 3.25 8.93
C ASP A 13 6.99 3.49 7.94
N GLN A 14 7.22 4.36 6.95
CA GLN A 14 6.23 4.63 5.91
C GLN A 14 5.96 3.39 5.08
N LEU A 15 7.01 2.66 4.73
CA LEU A 15 6.88 1.44 3.94
C LEU A 15 6.08 0.39 4.71
N GLU A 16 6.36 0.20 6.00
CA GLU A 16 5.61 -0.73 6.83
C GLU A 16 4.14 -0.35 6.91
N THR A 17 3.86 0.94 7.09
CA THR A 17 2.48 1.44 7.12
C THR A 17 1.79 1.16 5.79
N LEU A 18 2.44 1.44 4.68
CA LEU A 18 1.87 1.21 3.36
C LEU A 18 1.59 -0.27 3.11
N ILE A 19 2.50 -1.15 3.53
CA ILE A 19 2.29 -2.59 3.38
C ILE A 19 1.08 -3.04 4.18
N THR A 20 0.95 -2.57 5.42
CA THR A 20 -0.20 -2.90 6.26
C THR A 20 -1.50 -2.42 5.63
N LEU A 21 -1.53 -1.19 5.14
CA LEU A 21 -2.71 -0.64 4.48
C LEU A 21 -3.03 -1.41 3.21
N ALA A 22 -2.01 -1.78 2.44
CA ALA A 22 -2.20 -2.54 1.21
C ALA A 22 -2.79 -3.92 1.49
N GLU A 23 -2.32 -4.59 2.54
CA GLU A 23 -2.88 -5.88 2.94
C GLU A 23 -4.35 -5.74 3.33
N GLN A 24 -4.71 -4.71 4.08
CA GLN A 24 -6.09 -4.46 4.47
C GLN A 24 -6.97 -4.19 3.26
N VAL A 25 -6.48 -3.41 2.31
CA VAL A 25 -7.21 -3.11 1.08
C VAL A 25 -7.44 -4.37 0.27
N VAL A 26 -6.40 -5.17 0.07
CA VAL A 26 -6.50 -6.39 -0.73
C VAL A 26 -7.47 -7.38 -0.08
N LEU A 27 -7.36 -7.57 1.23
CA LEU A 27 -8.28 -8.47 1.95
C LEU A 27 -9.72 -7.99 1.85
N ALA A 28 -9.96 -6.69 2.04
CA ALA A 28 -11.30 -6.13 1.94
C ALA A 28 -11.88 -6.34 0.54
N LEU A 29 -11.08 -6.12 -0.49
CA LEU A 29 -11.54 -6.32 -1.86
C LEU A 29 -11.83 -7.78 -2.17
N GLU A 30 -11.02 -8.69 -1.65
CA GLU A 30 -11.26 -10.11 -1.86
C GLU A 30 -12.55 -10.58 -1.19
N GLN A 31 -12.91 -9.99 -0.06
CA GLN A 31 -14.11 -10.34 0.67
C GLN A 31 -15.37 -9.70 0.09
N THR A 32 -15.28 -8.52 -0.49
CA THR A 32 -16.44 -7.71 -0.84
C THR A 32 -16.58 -7.42 -2.32
N ALA A 33 -15.46 -7.30 -3.04
CA ALA A 33 -15.50 -6.85 -4.43
C ALA A 33 -15.82 -7.99 -5.38
N LYS A 34 -16.59 -7.66 -6.38
CA LYS A 34 -16.92 -8.57 -7.48
C LYS A 34 -15.97 -8.39 -8.66
N ALA A 35 -15.09 -7.40 -8.59
CA ALA A 35 -14.12 -7.14 -9.63
C ALA A 35 -13.02 -8.19 -9.65
N LYS A 36 -12.50 -8.48 -10.81
CA LYS A 36 -11.46 -9.48 -11.00
C LYS A 36 -10.34 -8.91 -11.85
N GLY A 37 -9.12 -9.44 -11.64
CA GLY A 37 -7.97 -9.12 -12.48
C GLY A 37 -7.57 -7.65 -12.42
N PRO A 38 -7.40 -7.01 -13.60
CA PRO A 38 -6.93 -5.62 -13.65
C PRO A 38 -7.83 -4.62 -12.93
N ASP A 39 -9.13 -4.85 -12.94
CA ASP A 39 -10.07 -3.96 -12.25
C ASP A 39 -9.87 -4.01 -10.74
N LYS A 40 -9.61 -5.20 -10.21
CA LYS A 40 -9.33 -5.37 -8.78
C LYS A 40 -8.07 -4.62 -8.38
N LYS A 41 -7.02 -4.72 -9.18
CA LYS A 41 -5.78 -4.00 -8.92
C LYS A 41 -6.00 -2.49 -8.96
N ARG A 42 -6.76 -2.01 -9.93
CA ARG A 42 -7.08 -0.58 -10.05
C ARG A 42 -7.80 -0.08 -8.82
N LEU A 43 -8.81 -0.80 -8.37
CA LEU A 43 -9.54 -0.44 -7.15
C LEU A 43 -8.63 -0.46 -5.93
N ALA A 44 -7.77 -1.46 -5.83
CA ALA A 44 -6.84 -1.55 -4.70
C ALA A 44 -5.91 -0.34 -4.68
N LEU A 45 -5.39 0.06 -5.84
CA LEU A 45 -4.52 1.23 -5.92
C LEU A 45 -5.25 2.51 -5.53
N GLN A 46 -6.48 2.69 -6.00
CA GLN A 46 -7.27 3.88 -5.64
C GLN A 46 -7.53 3.94 -4.15
N MET A 47 -7.92 2.84 -3.56
CA MET A 47 -8.18 2.78 -2.12
C MET A 47 -6.91 3.04 -1.32
N LEU A 48 -5.79 2.47 -1.77
CA LEU A 48 -4.53 2.66 -1.06
C LEU A 48 -4.06 4.11 -1.13
N VAL A 49 -4.22 4.76 -2.29
CA VAL A 49 -3.88 6.18 -2.42
C VAL A 49 -4.67 7.02 -1.43
N GLU A 50 -5.97 6.78 -1.33
CA GLU A 50 -6.81 7.54 -0.41
C GLU A 50 -6.44 7.27 1.05
N LEU A 51 -6.20 6.02 1.41
CA LEU A 51 -5.80 5.68 2.77
C LEU A 51 -4.44 6.27 3.12
N ALA A 52 -3.49 6.20 2.19
CA ALA A 52 -2.18 6.80 2.41
C ALA A 52 -2.30 8.31 2.66
N HIS A 53 -3.15 8.97 1.87
CA HIS A 53 -3.37 10.40 2.01
C HIS A 53 -3.95 10.73 3.39
N VAL A 54 -4.92 9.94 3.86
CA VAL A 54 -5.52 10.13 5.19
C VAL A 54 -4.46 10.01 6.28
N HIS A 55 -3.47 9.14 6.08
CA HIS A 55 -2.37 8.98 7.03
C HIS A 55 -1.23 9.96 6.82
N GLY A 56 -1.42 10.95 5.96
CA GLY A 56 -0.39 11.96 5.70
C GLY A 56 0.74 11.50 4.82
N LEU A 57 0.55 10.42 4.06
CA LEU A 57 1.55 9.89 3.16
C LEU A 57 1.24 10.26 1.72
N ASP A 58 2.28 10.47 0.93
CA ASP A 58 2.14 10.79 -0.49
C ASP A 58 3.18 9.99 -1.27
N PRO A 59 3.04 8.67 -1.32
CA PRO A 59 4.04 7.82 -1.95
C PRO A 59 3.97 7.88 -3.47
N PRO A 60 5.10 7.65 -4.15
CA PRO A 60 5.10 7.59 -5.61
C PRO A 60 4.34 6.37 -6.11
N GLN A 61 3.85 6.47 -7.35
CA GLN A 61 3.06 5.42 -7.96
C GLN A 61 3.79 4.07 -7.99
N LEU A 62 5.08 4.10 -8.27
CA LEU A 62 5.88 2.87 -8.31
C LEU A 62 5.86 2.15 -6.97
N LEU A 63 5.93 2.89 -5.87
CA LEU A 63 5.89 2.29 -4.54
C LEU A 63 4.51 1.71 -4.27
N LEU A 64 3.45 2.40 -4.65
CA LEU A 64 2.08 1.91 -4.49
C LEU A 64 1.88 0.59 -5.25
N ASP A 65 2.33 0.53 -6.50
CA ASP A 65 2.27 -0.69 -7.28
C ASP A 65 3.00 -1.84 -6.59
N THR A 66 4.21 -1.56 -6.10
CA THR A 66 5.04 -2.57 -5.46
C THR A 66 4.38 -3.13 -4.21
N VAL A 67 3.82 -2.27 -3.35
CA VAL A 67 3.20 -2.75 -2.11
C VAL A 67 1.90 -3.51 -2.39
N ILE A 68 1.14 -3.14 -3.41
CA ILE A 68 -0.07 -3.88 -3.79
C ILE A 68 0.30 -5.28 -4.28
N GLU A 69 1.31 -5.38 -5.14
CA GLU A 69 1.79 -6.68 -5.61
C GLU A 69 2.28 -7.56 -4.45
N ALA A 70 3.02 -6.97 -3.53
CA ALA A 70 3.48 -7.69 -2.35
C ALA A 70 2.32 -8.15 -1.48
N ALA A 71 1.32 -7.30 -1.28
CA ALA A 71 0.15 -7.63 -0.48
C ALA A 71 -0.64 -8.79 -1.10
N VAL A 72 -0.80 -8.79 -2.41
CA VAL A 72 -1.49 -9.87 -3.11
C VAL A 72 -0.78 -11.20 -2.86
N ARG A 73 0.55 -11.21 -2.91
CA ARG A 73 1.33 -12.42 -2.65
C ARG A 73 1.21 -12.89 -1.20
N LEU A 74 1.23 -11.94 -0.27
CA LEU A 74 1.17 -12.27 1.16
C LEU A 74 -0.21 -12.76 1.60
N THR A 75 -1.26 -12.35 0.92
CA THR A 75 -2.63 -12.72 1.28
C THR A 75 -3.14 -13.96 0.57
N LYS A 76 -2.39 -14.49 -0.35
CA LYS A 76 -2.70 -15.77 -0.96
C LYS A 76 -2.12 -16.88 -0.10
#